data_3d3c29c48e363bfbdfb1cde23150d851
#
_entry.id   3d3c29c48e363bfbdfb1cde23150d851
#
_cell.length_a   1.000
_cell.length_b   1.000
_cell.length_c   1.000
_cell.angle_alpha   90.00
_cell.angle_beta   90.00
_cell.angle_gamma   90.00
#
_symmetry.space_group_name_H-M   'P 1'
#
loop_
_entity.id
_entity.type
_entity.pdbx_description
1 polymer ?
#
loop_
_entity_poly.entity_id
_entity_poly.type
_entity_poly.pdbx_seq_one_letter_code
_entity_poly.pdbx_strand_id
1 'polypeptide(L)'
;MLLYLTEYLARWYSGFHVFQYLTLRGIMAAMTALAIALIVGPRMIELLGRYQIGQRVRTDGPKSHLPKAGTPTMGGGLMLVGMAMGTLLWADLSSRFIWILLLATLAFGGIGFYDDYLKLVVGNSKGLAARYKYLAQSVAGLAAAFALHYLHQSAAETSLYVPFFKSVAVPMSTAMFLLFSYFVIVGTSNAVNLTDGLDGLAIMPAVMVAGALGVFAYATGNVKFATYLQIPYIPGVGEVLIFAASLVGAGLGFLWFNSYPAQVFMGDVGALAIGASLGTIAVIVRQEIVLFIMGGVFVLETVSVMLQVASFKLTGRRLFRMAPIHHHFELKGWAEPKVIVRFWIISFVLVLAGLATLKIR
;
A
#
# COMPACT_ATOMS: atom_id res chain seq x y z
N MET A 1 -14.71 13.30 -10.43
CA MET A 1 -15.17 13.90 -11.71
C MET A 1 -16.51 13.36 -12.16
N LEU A 2 -16.67 12.05 -12.32
CA LEU A 2 -17.95 11.44 -12.73
C LEU A 2 -19.05 11.64 -11.69
N LEU A 3 -18.73 11.76 -10.40
CA LEU A 3 -19.70 12.10 -9.37
C LEU A 3 -20.44 13.39 -9.70
N TYR A 4 -19.73 14.49 -10.03
CA TYR A 4 -20.36 15.77 -10.38
C TYR A 4 -21.18 15.69 -11.66
N LEU A 5 -20.72 14.92 -12.65
CA LEU A 5 -21.48 14.67 -13.87
C LEU A 5 -22.77 13.91 -13.57
N THR A 6 -22.72 12.86 -12.76
CA THR A 6 -23.89 12.06 -12.40
C THR A 6 -24.87 12.85 -11.53
N GLU A 7 -24.40 13.74 -10.65
CA GLU A 7 -25.25 14.68 -9.91
C GLU A 7 -25.96 15.66 -10.83
N TYR A 8 -25.27 16.17 -11.86
CA TYR A 8 -25.91 17.01 -12.88
C TYR A 8 -26.96 16.23 -13.68
N LEU A 9 -26.64 15.02 -14.13
CA LEU A 9 -27.57 14.15 -14.86
C LEU A 9 -28.75 13.66 -14.01
N ALA A 10 -28.58 13.55 -12.72
CA ALA A 10 -29.66 13.19 -11.78
C ALA A 10 -30.82 14.21 -11.75
N ARG A 11 -30.57 15.44 -12.18
CA ARG A 11 -31.60 16.46 -12.35
C ARG A 11 -32.58 16.14 -13.49
N TRP A 12 -32.12 15.34 -14.47
CA TRP A 12 -32.90 14.95 -15.67
C TRP A 12 -33.47 13.54 -15.54
N TYR A 13 -32.73 12.65 -14.87
CA TYR A 13 -33.17 11.27 -14.67
C TYR A 13 -32.74 10.75 -13.29
N SER A 14 -33.72 10.44 -12.46
CA SER A 14 -33.51 10.06 -11.06
C SER A 14 -32.65 8.81 -10.85
N GLY A 15 -32.53 7.94 -11.85
CA GLY A 15 -31.67 6.75 -11.78
C GLY A 15 -30.20 7.06 -11.52
N PHE A 16 -29.72 8.27 -11.87
CA PHE A 16 -28.34 8.67 -11.59
C PHE A 16 -28.05 8.92 -10.11
N HIS A 17 -29.05 9.03 -9.23
CA HIS A 17 -28.83 9.12 -7.78
C HIS A 17 -28.12 7.87 -7.21
N VAL A 18 -28.16 6.73 -7.91
CA VAL A 18 -27.43 5.53 -7.49
C VAL A 18 -25.91 5.77 -7.35
N PHE A 19 -25.33 6.69 -8.13
CA PHE A 19 -23.92 7.04 -8.05
C PHE A 19 -23.53 7.90 -6.84
N GLN A 20 -24.49 8.32 -6.02
CA GLN A 20 -24.22 8.96 -4.74
C GLN A 20 -23.80 7.95 -3.66
N TYR A 21 -24.13 6.66 -3.82
CA TYR A 21 -23.77 5.63 -2.86
C TYR A 21 -22.27 5.32 -2.92
N LEU A 22 -21.59 5.47 -1.77
CA LEU A 22 -20.16 5.18 -1.60
C LEU A 22 -19.78 3.76 -2.04
N THR A 23 -20.64 2.78 -1.71
CA THR A 23 -20.39 1.37 -2.07
C THR A 23 -20.35 1.16 -3.56
N LEU A 24 -21.30 1.74 -4.32
CA LEU A 24 -21.29 1.64 -5.78
C LEU A 24 -20.08 2.34 -6.37
N ARG A 25 -19.75 3.55 -5.92
CA ARG A 25 -18.57 4.30 -6.38
C ARG A 25 -17.28 3.53 -6.08
N GLY A 26 -17.18 2.87 -4.92
CA GLY A 26 -16.04 2.00 -4.59
C GLY A 26 -15.90 0.84 -5.57
N ILE A 27 -17.00 0.14 -5.89
CA ILE A 27 -17.00 -0.94 -6.90
C ILE A 27 -16.57 -0.41 -8.28
N MET A 28 -17.15 0.72 -8.71
CA MET A 28 -16.82 1.33 -9.99
C MET A 28 -15.36 1.80 -10.06
N ALA A 29 -14.82 2.33 -8.97
CA ALA A 29 -13.43 2.73 -8.85
C ALA A 29 -12.48 1.52 -8.97
N ALA A 30 -12.79 0.43 -8.28
CA ALA A 30 -12.03 -0.82 -8.39
C ALA A 30 -12.08 -1.40 -9.82
N MET A 31 -13.27 -1.47 -10.42
CA MET A 31 -13.43 -1.97 -11.80
C MET A 31 -12.71 -1.07 -12.81
N THR A 32 -12.77 0.25 -12.65
CA THR A 32 -12.07 1.20 -13.52
C THR A 32 -10.55 1.02 -13.42
N ALA A 33 -10.02 0.93 -12.20
CA ALA A 33 -8.60 0.74 -11.98
C ALA A 33 -8.10 -0.62 -12.51
N LEU A 34 -8.89 -1.69 -12.30
CA LEU A 34 -8.63 -3.02 -12.84
C LEU A 34 -8.63 -3.00 -14.38
N ALA A 35 -9.66 -2.42 -15.00
CA ALA A 35 -9.77 -2.33 -16.45
C ALA A 35 -8.59 -1.55 -17.07
N ILE A 36 -8.20 -0.42 -16.47
CA ILE A 36 -7.03 0.34 -16.91
C ILE A 36 -5.77 -0.53 -16.85
N ALA A 37 -5.55 -1.24 -15.74
CA ALA A 37 -4.38 -2.11 -15.59
C ALA A 37 -4.37 -3.23 -16.65
N LEU A 38 -5.49 -3.88 -16.92
CA LEU A 38 -5.57 -4.96 -17.90
C LEU A 38 -5.43 -4.45 -19.36
N ILE A 39 -5.96 -3.27 -19.68
CA ILE A 39 -5.91 -2.72 -21.06
C ILE A 39 -4.54 -2.12 -21.35
N VAL A 40 -3.97 -1.36 -20.39
CA VAL A 40 -2.70 -0.66 -20.57
C VAL A 40 -1.50 -1.58 -20.33
N GLY A 41 -1.66 -2.58 -19.45
CA GLY A 41 -0.58 -3.47 -19.00
C GLY A 41 0.23 -4.11 -20.13
N PRO A 42 -0.37 -4.79 -21.13
CA PRO A 42 0.39 -5.43 -22.19
C PRO A 42 1.28 -4.46 -22.97
N ARG A 43 0.74 -3.28 -23.31
CA ARG A 43 1.51 -2.24 -24.02
C ARG A 43 2.65 -1.68 -23.18
N MET A 44 2.41 -1.46 -21.88
CA MET A 44 3.43 -1.00 -20.97
C MET A 44 4.55 -2.02 -20.77
N ILE A 45 4.21 -3.31 -20.62
CA ILE A 45 5.20 -4.39 -20.49
C ILE A 45 6.07 -4.47 -21.75
N GLU A 46 5.46 -4.41 -22.93
CA GLU A 46 6.17 -4.39 -24.21
C GLU A 46 7.11 -3.17 -24.30
N LEU A 47 6.65 -1.99 -23.91
CA LEU A 47 7.44 -0.76 -23.90
C LEU A 47 8.65 -0.87 -22.97
N LEU A 48 8.44 -1.33 -21.74
CA LEU A 48 9.52 -1.55 -20.77
C LEU A 48 10.54 -2.57 -21.28
N GLY A 49 10.09 -3.65 -21.93
CA GLY A 49 10.94 -4.66 -22.57
C GLY A 49 11.78 -4.07 -23.72
N ARG A 50 11.18 -3.24 -24.58
CA ARG A 50 11.90 -2.57 -25.69
C ARG A 50 13.02 -1.65 -25.22
N TYR A 51 12.81 -0.94 -24.11
CA TYR A 51 13.83 -0.08 -23.52
C TYR A 51 14.85 -0.84 -22.68
N GLN A 52 14.81 -2.18 -22.68
CA GLN A 52 15.69 -3.05 -21.88
C GLN A 52 15.70 -2.68 -20.38
N ILE A 53 14.57 -2.20 -19.88
CA ILE A 53 14.34 -1.89 -18.46
C ILE A 53 14.07 -3.21 -17.72
N GLY A 54 15.07 -4.10 -17.72
CA GLY A 54 14.99 -5.43 -17.10
C GLY A 54 15.81 -5.51 -15.82
N GLN A 55 15.32 -6.31 -14.87
CA GLN A 55 16.01 -6.51 -13.61
C GLN A 55 17.37 -7.18 -13.80
N ARG A 56 18.42 -6.62 -13.19
CA ARG A 56 19.71 -7.28 -13.03
C ARG A 56 19.65 -8.18 -11.80
N VAL A 57 19.70 -9.50 -12.03
CA VAL A 57 19.70 -10.48 -10.93
C VAL A 57 21.02 -10.38 -10.17
N ARG A 58 20.96 -10.30 -8.85
CA ARG A 58 22.14 -10.32 -7.98
C ARG A 58 22.79 -11.70 -8.00
N THR A 59 24.11 -11.74 -8.07
CA THR A 59 24.90 -12.98 -8.10
C THR A 59 24.96 -13.71 -6.76
N ASP A 60 24.64 -13.01 -5.66
CA ASP A 60 24.65 -13.51 -4.29
C ASP A 60 23.26 -14.01 -3.80
N GLY A 61 22.23 -13.96 -4.67
CA GLY A 61 20.86 -14.41 -4.41
C GLY A 61 20.64 -15.91 -4.70
N PRO A 62 19.38 -16.40 -4.45
CA PRO A 62 18.99 -17.78 -4.79
C PRO A 62 19.17 -18.05 -6.29
N LYS A 63 19.72 -19.22 -6.65
CA LYS A 63 19.93 -19.62 -8.05
C LYS A 63 18.64 -19.72 -8.86
N SER A 64 17.50 -19.91 -8.18
CA SER A 64 16.15 -19.93 -8.76
C SER A 64 15.77 -18.61 -9.45
N HIS A 65 16.44 -17.51 -9.12
CA HIS A 65 16.18 -16.19 -9.71
C HIS A 65 16.93 -15.92 -11.03
N LEU A 66 17.90 -16.75 -11.39
CA LEU A 66 18.66 -16.57 -12.64
C LEU A 66 17.79 -16.57 -13.91
N PRO A 67 16.73 -17.42 -14.05
CA PRO A 67 15.83 -17.37 -15.20
C PRO A 67 15.00 -16.09 -15.32
N LYS A 68 14.89 -15.31 -14.24
CA LYS A 68 14.14 -14.04 -14.18
C LYS A 68 14.94 -12.84 -14.72
N ALA A 69 16.22 -13.05 -15.11
CA ALA A 69 17.05 -12.01 -15.71
C ALA A 69 16.37 -11.51 -16.99
N GLY A 70 16.23 -10.18 -17.11
CA GLY A 70 15.60 -9.55 -18.27
C GLY A 70 14.08 -9.34 -18.15
N THR A 71 13.41 -9.88 -17.12
CA THR A 71 11.99 -9.53 -16.88
C THR A 71 11.87 -8.02 -16.64
N PRO A 72 10.97 -7.32 -17.37
CA PRO A 72 10.75 -5.89 -17.18
C PRO A 72 10.43 -5.55 -15.73
N THR A 73 10.89 -4.40 -15.26
CA THR A 73 10.56 -3.86 -13.93
C THR A 73 9.96 -2.47 -14.06
N MET A 74 9.64 -1.80 -12.93
CA MET A 74 8.87 -0.54 -12.87
C MET A 74 7.38 -0.69 -13.25
N GLY A 75 6.84 -1.91 -13.22
CA GLY A 75 5.41 -2.18 -13.42
C GLY A 75 4.49 -1.49 -12.42
N GLY A 76 5.02 -1.04 -11.29
CA GLY A 76 4.30 -0.23 -10.30
C GLY A 76 3.71 1.06 -10.87
N GLY A 77 4.30 1.61 -11.93
CA GLY A 77 3.72 2.75 -12.65
C GLY A 77 2.32 2.49 -13.19
N LEU A 78 2.04 1.26 -13.64
CA LEU A 78 0.71 0.85 -14.07
C LEU A 78 -0.32 0.94 -12.95
N MET A 79 0.06 0.50 -11.75
CA MET A 79 -0.80 0.59 -10.57
C MET A 79 -1.07 2.04 -10.19
N LEU A 80 -0.05 2.91 -10.19
CA LEU A 80 -0.22 4.33 -9.89
C LEU A 80 -1.21 5.01 -10.83
N VAL A 81 -1.12 4.71 -12.13
CA VAL A 81 -2.07 5.24 -13.12
C VAL A 81 -3.48 4.71 -12.84
N GLY A 82 -3.66 3.40 -12.63
CA GLY A 82 -4.95 2.80 -12.32
C GLY A 82 -5.57 3.38 -11.05
N MET A 83 -4.78 3.49 -9.96
CA MET A 83 -5.23 4.07 -8.68
C MET A 83 -5.62 5.53 -8.83
N ALA A 84 -4.78 6.35 -9.48
CA ALA A 84 -5.06 7.77 -9.67
C ALA A 84 -6.33 7.98 -10.50
N MET A 85 -6.45 7.30 -11.62
CA MET A 85 -7.62 7.42 -12.51
C MET A 85 -8.90 6.91 -11.84
N GLY A 86 -8.86 5.73 -11.21
CA GLY A 86 -10.01 5.21 -10.46
C GLY A 86 -10.48 6.19 -9.38
N THR A 87 -9.53 6.74 -8.62
CA THR A 87 -9.83 7.71 -7.57
C THR A 87 -10.36 9.03 -8.12
N LEU A 88 -9.67 9.65 -9.09
CA LEU A 88 -10.07 10.94 -9.64
C LEU A 88 -11.43 10.91 -10.35
N LEU A 89 -11.78 9.78 -10.97
CA LEU A 89 -13.07 9.64 -11.63
C LEU A 89 -14.22 9.50 -10.63
N TRP A 90 -14.05 8.70 -9.57
CA TRP A 90 -15.16 8.28 -8.71
C TRP A 90 -15.21 8.92 -7.31
N ALA A 91 -14.09 9.45 -6.80
CA ALA A 91 -14.07 10.12 -5.50
C ALA A 91 -14.70 11.52 -5.56
N ASP A 92 -15.16 11.96 -4.40
CA ASP A 92 -15.46 13.37 -4.18
C ASP A 92 -14.15 14.15 -4.03
N LEU A 93 -13.85 14.97 -5.05
CA LEU A 93 -12.61 15.75 -5.10
C LEU A 93 -12.62 16.97 -4.16
N SER A 94 -13.72 17.25 -3.46
CA SER A 94 -13.74 18.23 -2.37
C SER A 94 -13.12 17.66 -1.08
N SER A 95 -12.98 16.32 -0.99
CA SER A 95 -12.42 15.67 0.20
C SER A 95 -10.92 15.91 0.33
N ARG A 96 -10.50 16.51 1.46
CA ARG A 96 -9.08 16.72 1.81
C ARG A 96 -8.30 15.39 1.87
N PHE A 97 -8.94 14.31 2.33
CA PHE A 97 -8.29 13.00 2.49
C PHE A 97 -7.85 12.41 1.15
N ILE A 98 -8.65 12.60 0.09
CA ILE A 98 -8.34 12.10 -1.26
C ILE A 98 -7.07 12.77 -1.80
N TRP A 99 -6.93 14.09 -1.64
CA TRP A 99 -5.72 14.79 -2.10
C TRP A 99 -4.48 14.42 -1.31
N ILE A 100 -4.59 14.27 0.02
CA ILE A 100 -3.46 13.84 0.85
C ILE A 100 -3.01 12.44 0.43
N LEU A 101 -3.94 11.49 0.22
CA LEU A 101 -3.64 10.13 -0.25
C LEU A 101 -2.98 10.13 -1.62
N LEU A 102 -3.56 10.84 -2.60
CA LEU A 102 -3.00 10.91 -3.95
C LEU A 102 -1.60 11.52 -3.94
N LEU A 103 -1.40 12.66 -3.25
CA LEU A 103 -0.11 13.34 -3.21
C LEU A 103 0.95 12.51 -2.48
N ALA A 104 0.61 11.89 -1.33
CA ALA A 104 1.53 11.00 -0.63
C ALA A 104 1.92 9.80 -1.52
N THR A 105 0.95 9.15 -2.14
CA THR A 105 1.17 8.01 -3.04
C THR A 105 2.08 8.38 -4.20
N LEU A 106 1.80 9.50 -4.88
CA LEU A 106 2.58 9.98 -6.01
C LEU A 106 4.00 10.43 -5.59
N ALA A 107 4.14 11.05 -4.41
CA ALA A 107 5.45 11.44 -3.90
C ALA A 107 6.35 10.21 -3.63
N PHE A 108 5.82 9.19 -2.94
CA PHE A 108 6.58 7.95 -2.71
C PHE A 108 6.82 7.18 -4.01
N GLY A 109 5.84 7.16 -4.92
CA GLY A 109 6.00 6.60 -6.26
C GLY A 109 7.08 7.32 -7.06
N GLY A 110 7.15 8.64 -6.99
CA GLY A 110 8.18 9.45 -7.63
C GLY A 110 9.59 9.18 -7.08
N ILE A 111 9.71 8.99 -5.75
CA ILE A 111 10.97 8.58 -5.12
C ILE A 111 11.42 7.21 -5.64
N GLY A 112 10.48 6.25 -5.68
CA GLY A 112 10.75 4.91 -6.21
C GLY A 112 11.09 4.94 -7.70
N PHE A 113 10.36 5.72 -8.49
CA PHE A 113 10.64 5.91 -9.92
C PHE A 113 12.04 6.45 -10.16
N TYR A 114 12.47 7.45 -9.39
CA TYR A 114 13.80 8.03 -9.53
C TYR A 114 14.90 7.03 -9.14
N ASP A 115 14.68 6.22 -8.10
CA ASP A 115 15.60 5.17 -7.69
C ASP A 115 15.76 4.09 -8.78
N ASP A 116 14.61 3.61 -9.31
CA ASP A 116 14.60 2.62 -10.40
C ASP A 116 15.21 3.19 -11.69
N TYR A 117 14.93 4.44 -12.03
CA TYR A 117 15.52 5.13 -13.18
C TYR A 117 17.05 5.18 -13.11
N LEU A 118 17.60 5.53 -11.94
CA LEU A 118 19.06 5.53 -11.75
C LEU A 118 19.68 4.15 -11.92
N LYS A 119 18.99 3.09 -11.42
CA LYS A 119 19.47 1.71 -11.51
C LYS A 119 19.47 1.17 -12.95
N LEU A 120 18.42 1.48 -13.69
CA LEU A 120 18.11 0.81 -14.95
C LEU A 120 18.54 1.60 -16.18
N VAL A 121 18.27 2.91 -16.19
CA VAL A 121 18.54 3.77 -17.34
C VAL A 121 19.95 4.39 -17.24
N VAL A 122 20.29 4.93 -16.07
CA VAL A 122 21.64 5.53 -15.86
C VAL A 122 22.70 4.45 -15.64
N GLY A 123 22.30 3.21 -15.31
CA GLY A 123 23.23 2.08 -15.11
C GLY A 123 23.95 2.11 -13.75
N ASN A 124 23.52 2.96 -12.82
CA ASN A 124 24.06 2.99 -11.47
C ASN A 124 23.44 1.88 -10.62
N SER A 125 24.13 0.75 -10.51
CA SER A 125 23.66 -0.44 -9.78
C SER A 125 23.26 -0.19 -8.31
N LYS A 126 23.75 0.89 -7.70
CA LYS A 126 23.41 1.28 -6.31
C LYS A 126 22.13 2.12 -6.22
N GLY A 127 21.63 2.64 -7.36
CA GLY A 127 20.46 3.53 -7.38
C GLY A 127 20.68 4.82 -6.60
N LEU A 128 19.61 5.34 -6.01
CA LEU A 128 19.67 6.51 -5.12
C LEU A 128 20.35 6.13 -3.80
N ALA A 129 21.34 6.90 -3.39
CA ALA A 129 22.04 6.62 -2.12
C ALA A 129 21.02 6.59 -0.95
N ALA A 130 21.12 5.57 -0.09
CA ALA A 130 20.16 5.27 0.96
C ALA A 130 19.78 6.49 1.82
N ARG A 131 20.77 7.36 2.12
CA ARG A 131 20.55 8.60 2.89
C ARG A 131 19.60 9.57 2.18
N TYR A 132 19.70 9.73 0.86
CA TYR A 132 18.84 10.65 0.10
C TYR A 132 17.47 10.04 -0.14
N LYS A 133 17.38 8.72 -0.39
CA LYS A 133 16.13 7.99 -0.48
C LYS A 133 15.34 8.11 0.82
N TYR A 134 15.98 7.85 1.96
CA TYR A 134 15.36 7.97 3.27
C TYR A 134 14.98 9.41 3.62
N LEU A 135 15.81 10.40 3.28
CA LEU A 135 15.50 11.82 3.48
C LEU A 135 14.25 12.23 2.68
N ALA A 136 14.18 11.86 1.40
CA ALA A 136 13.03 12.17 0.55
C ALA A 136 11.73 11.54 1.08
N GLN A 137 11.79 10.26 1.49
CA GLN A 137 10.66 9.58 2.15
C GLN A 137 10.27 10.26 3.47
N SER A 138 11.25 10.71 4.25
CA SER A 138 11.00 11.42 5.52
C SER A 138 10.30 12.75 5.29
N VAL A 139 10.73 13.52 4.29
CA VAL A 139 10.07 14.79 3.92
C VAL A 139 8.64 14.53 3.46
N ALA A 140 8.42 13.56 2.56
CA ALA A 140 7.09 13.23 2.06
C ALA A 140 6.17 12.71 3.17
N GLY A 141 6.67 11.81 4.03
CA GLY A 141 5.91 11.24 5.15
C GLY A 141 5.55 12.28 6.22
N LEU A 142 6.49 13.17 6.57
CA LEU A 142 6.22 14.28 7.50
C LEU A 142 5.25 15.29 6.88
N ALA A 143 5.37 15.59 5.59
CA ALA A 143 4.43 16.49 4.90
C ALA A 143 2.99 15.94 4.92
N ALA A 144 2.82 14.63 4.66
CA ALA A 144 1.52 13.97 4.77
C ALA A 144 0.98 14.00 6.21
N ALA A 145 1.80 13.67 7.21
CA ALA A 145 1.43 13.74 8.61
C ALA A 145 1.06 15.16 9.06
N PHE A 146 1.84 16.15 8.61
CA PHE A 146 1.57 17.56 8.89
C PHE A 146 0.25 18.03 8.26
N ALA A 147 0.00 17.66 6.99
CA ALA A 147 -1.25 17.99 6.32
C ALA A 147 -2.47 17.38 7.06
N LEU A 148 -2.38 16.13 7.49
CA LEU A 148 -3.42 15.48 8.28
C LEU A 148 -3.64 16.17 9.63
N HIS A 149 -2.56 16.56 10.32
CA HIS A 149 -2.67 17.27 11.59
C HIS A 149 -3.22 18.68 11.41
N TYR A 150 -2.75 19.42 10.41
CA TYR A 150 -3.19 20.80 10.16
C TYR A 150 -4.65 20.90 9.73
N LEU A 151 -5.11 19.92 8.96
CA LEU A 151 -6.47 19.90 8.40
C LEU A 151 -7.48 19.11 9.27
N HIS A 152 -7.09 18.63 10.47
CA HIS A 152 -8.03 17.91 11.33
C HIS A 152 -9.21 18.80 11.78
N GLN A 153 -10.38 18.19 11.92
CA GLN A 153 -11.63 18.88 12.30
C GLN A 153 -12.20 18.38 13.62
N SER A 154 -11.68 17.27 14.15
CA SER A 154 -12.14 16.68 15.41
C SER A 154 -10.98 16.08 16.20
N ALA A 155 -11.12 16.02 17.52
CA ALA A 155 -10.14 15.37 18.40
C ALA A 155 -9.98 13.86 18.09
N ALA A 156 -10.99 13.23 17.48
CA ALA A 156 -10.93 11.84 17.07
C ALA A 156 -9.82 11.60 16.05
N GLU A 157 -9.55 12.58 15.18
CA GLU A 157 -8.54 12.48 14.11
C GLU A 157 -7.09 12.54 14.63
N THR A 158 -6.88 13.00 15.87
CA THR A 158 -5.56 13.12 16.47
C THR A 158 -5.36 12.22 17.69
N SER A 159 -6.28 11.30 17.95
CA SER A 159 -6.18 10.34 19.04
C SER A 159 -5.75 8.96 18.55
N LEU A 160 -4.92 8.26 19.32
CA LEU A 160 -4.55 6.86 19.05
C LEU A 160 -5.60 5.94 19.70
N TYR A 161 -6.13 5.01 18.93
CA TYR A 161 -7.09 4.01 19.39
C TYR A 161 -6.41 2.65 19.52
N VAL A 162 -6.56 2.02 20.69
CA VAL A 162 -5.99 0.70 20.95
C VAL A 162 -7.05 -0.36 20.63
N PRO A 163 -6.80 -1.26 19.65
CA PRO A 163 -7.73 -2.35 19.36
C PRO A 163 -7.96 -3.21 20.61
N PHE A 164 -9.14 -3.87 20.68
CA PHE A 164 -9.60 -4.69 21.79
C PHE A 164 -9.98 -3.92 23.08
N PHE A 165 -9.63 -2.64 23.24
CA PHE A 165 -9.96 -1.83 24.42
C PHE A 165 -10.83 -0.64 24.02
N LYS A 166 -12.16 -0.76 24.20
CA LYS A 166 -13.16 0.23 23.77
C LYS A 166 -12.96 1.64 24.33
N SER A 167 -12.47 1.74 25.56
CA SER A 167 -12.34 3.01 26.29
C SER A 167 -10.97 3.67 26.14
N VAL A 168 -10.01 3.00 25.46
CA VAL A 168 -8.64 3.50 25.38
C VAL A 168 -8.46 4.32 24.09
N ALA A 169 -8.72 5.62 24.21
CA ALA A 169 -8.32 6.61 23.22
C ALA A 169 -7.28 7.52 23.85
N VAL A 170 -6.09 7.55 23.30
CA VAL A 170 -4.96 8.36 23.81
C VAL A 170 -4.83 9.61 22.94
N PRO A 171 -5.20 10.80 23.46
CA PRO A 171 -4.97 12.04 22.74
C PRO A 171 -3.47 12.24 22.51
N MET A 172 -3.07 12.51 21.28
CA MET A 172 -1.66 12.75 20.95
C MET A 172 -1.37 14.25 20.86
N SER A 173 -0.25 14.67 21.44
CA SER A 173 0.29 15.99 21.15
C SER A 173 0.68 16.09 19.67
N THR A 174 0.81 17.31 19.15
CA THR A 174 1.24 17.55 17.76
C THR A 174 2.52 16.79 17.42
N ALA A 175 3.55 16.89 18.29
CA ALA A 175 4.81 16.20 18.06
C ALA A 175 4.66 14.68 18.05
N MET A 176 3.89 14.12 18.97
CA MET A 176 3.61 12.69 19.04
C MET A 176 2.85 12.21 17.80
N PHE A 177 1.82 12.96 17.37
CA PHE A 177 1.06 12.64 16.15
C PHE A 177 1.97 12.63 14.92
N LEU A 178 2.76 13.69 14.72
CA LEU A 178 3.65 13.80 13.56
C LEU A 178 4.67 12.66 13.53
N LEU A 179 5.32 12.41 14.66
CA LEU A 179 6.35 11.37 14.77
C LEU A 179 5.75 9.97 14.56
N PHE A 180 4.63 9.68 15.21
CA PHE A 180 3.97 8.38 15.09
C PHE A 180 3.45 8.14 13.67
N SER A 181 2.74 9.10 13.08
CA SER A 181 2.25 9.01 11.69
C SER A 181 3.39 8.88 10.69
N TYR A 182 4.50 9.60 10.88
CA TYR A 182 5.71 9.44 10.09
C TYR A 182 6.24 8.00 10.12
N PHE A 183 6.37 7.40 11.30
CA PHE A 183 6.85 6.02 11.42
C PHE A 183 5.88 5.03 10.77
N VAL A 184 4.57 5.26 10.87
CA VAL A 184 3.58 4.42 10.22
C VAL A 184 3.70 4.52 8.70
N ILE A 185 3.73 5.73 8.13
CA ILE A 185 3.76 5.92 6.68
C ILE A 185 5.09 5.44 6.08
N VAL A 186 6.22 5.92 6.60
CA VAL A 186 7.55 5.57 6.06
C VAL A 186 7.91 4.12 6.39
N GLY A 187 7.54 3.64 7.57
CA GLY A 187 7.76 2.25 7.99
C GLY A 187 7.00 1.27 7.09
N THR A 188 5.72 1.50 6.84
CA THR A 188 4.91 0.64 5.97
C THR A 188 5.42 0.70 4.52
N SER A 189 5.82 1.89 4.04
CA SER A 189 6.42 2.04 2.71
C SER A 189 7.65 1.14 2.51
N ASN A 190 8.57 1.20 3.45
CA ASN A 190 9.78 0.36 3.37
C ASN A 190 9.49 -1.12 3.65
N ALA A 191 8.52 -1.45 4.50
CA ALA A 191 8.15 -2.82 4.79
C ALA A 191 7.55 -3.54 3.57
N VAL A 192 6.68 -2.87 2.81
CA VAL A 192 6.16 -3.40 1.54
C VAL A 192 7.29 -3.57 0.53
N ASN A 193 8.21 -2.59 0.43
CA ASN A 193 9.37 -2.65 -0.47
C ASN A 193 10.31 -3.82 -0.13
N LEU A 194 10.55 -4.11 1.15
CA LEU A 194 11.35 -5.28 1.57
C LEU A 194 10.64 -6.61 1.27
N THR A 195 9.33 -6.63 1.23
CA THR A 195 8.53 -7.84 0.95
C THR A 195 8.45 -8.15 -0.54
N ASP A 196 8.69 -7.16 -1.42
CA ASP A 196 8.62 -7.30 -2.89
C ASP A 196 9.86 -8.03 -3.45
N GLY A 197 10.10 -9.25 -2.97
CA GLY A 197 11.23 -10.08 -3.37
C GLY A 197 10.87 -11.30 -4.21
N LEU A 198 9.60 -11.70 -4.26
CA LEU A 198 9.09 -12.82 -5.05
C LEU A 198 7.85 -12.41 -5.85
N ASP A 199 7.59 -13.12 -6.95
CA ASP A 199 6.51 -12.85 -7.91
C ASP A 199 5.14 -12.82 -7.21
N GLY A 200 4.49 -11.66 -7.14
CA GLY A 200 3.17 -11.50 -6.52
C GLY A 200 3.15 -11.54 -4.98
N LEU A 201 4.30 -11.71 -4.31
CA LEU A 201 4.35 -11.86 -2.85
C LEU A 201 3.82 -10.63 -2.13
N ALA A 202 4.24 -9.43 -2.51
CA ALA A 202 3.88 -8.19 -1.81
C ALA A 202 2.48 -7.67 -2.20
N ILE A 203 2.10 -7.82 -3.47
CA ILE A 203 0.89 -7.16 -3.98
C ILE A 203 -0.40 -7.75 -3.41
N MET A 204 -0.53 -9.07 -3.31
CA MET A 204 -1.76 -9.69 -2.79
C MET A 204 -2.01 -9.37 -1.31
N PRO A 205 -1.04 -9.45 -0.39
CA PRO A 205 -1.19 -8.92 0.98
C PRO A 205 -1.58 -7.44 1.02
N ALA A 206 -0.99 -6.61 0.15
CA ALA A 206 -1.33 -5.18 0.08
C ALA A 206 -2.79 -4.96 -0.36
N VAL A 207 -3.28 -5.71 -1.35
CA VAL A 207 -4.68 -5.69 -1.80
C VAL A 207 -5.63 -6.08 -0.66
N MET A 208 -5.32 -7.16 0.07
CA MET A 208 -6.15 -7.60 1.20
C MET A 208 -6.21 -6.56 2.32
N VAL A 209 -5.07 -5.97 2.69
CA VAL A 209 -4.98 -4.92 3.72
C VAL A 209 -5.71 -3.66 3.25
N ALA A 210 -5.56 -3.26 1.99
CA ALA A 210 -6.26 -2.09 1.43
C ALA A 210 -7.79 -2.28 1.46
N GLY A 211 -8.28 -3.48 1.08
CA GLY A 211 -9.70 -3.81 1.16
C GLY A 211 -10.23 -3.71 2.58
N ALA A 212 -9.50 -4.26 3.56
CA ALA A 212 -9.88 -4.18 4.98
C ALA A 212 -9.86 -2.74 5.50
N LEU A 213 -8.83 -1.95 5.18
CA LEU A 213 -8.79 -0.53 5.54
C LEU A 213 -9.93 0.27 4.89
N GLY A 214 -10.34 -0.11 3.66
CA GLY A 214 -11.54 0.44 3.01
C GLY A 214 -12.81 0.17 3.81
N VAL A 215 -12.97 -1.03 4.38
CA VAL A 215 -14.07 -1.35 5.29
C VAL A 215 -14.04 -0.47 6.55
N PHE A 216 -12.85 -0.28 7.15
CA PHE A 216 -12.68 0.64 8.27
C PHE A 216 -13.04 2.08 7.89
N ALA A 217 -12.62 2.56 6.72
CA ALA A 217 -12.95 3.90 6.23
C ALA A 217 -14.46 4.09 6.08
N TYR A 218 -15.15 3.09 5.51
CA TYR A 218 -16.61 3.11 5.38
C TYR A 218 -17.30 3.14 6.75
N ALA A 219 -16.87 2.30 7.68
CA ALA A 219 -17.47 2.21 9.01
C ALA A 219 -17.21 3.47 9.85
N THR A 220 -15.96 4.00 9.85
CA THR A 220 -15.54 5.21 10.57
C THR A 220 -16.19 6.47 9.98
N GLY A 221 -16.46 6.48 8.66
CA GLY A 221 -17.13 7.59 7.97
C GLY A 221 -18.66 7.62 8.11
N ASN A 222 -19.27 6.62 8.73
CA ASN A 222 -20.71 6.50 8.88
C ASN A 222 -21.11 6.56 10.35
N VAL A 223 -21.88 7.59 10.74
CA VAL A 223 -22.32 7.79 12.14
C VAL A 223 -23.00 6.56 12.73
N LYS A 224 -23.90 5.90 11.98
CA LYS A 224 -24.63 4.73 12.49
C LYS A 224 -23.70 3.54 12.75
N PHE A 225 -22.79 3.26 11.81
CA PHE A 225 -21.82 2.18 11.98
C PHE A 225 -20.77 2.52 13.05
N ALA A 226 -20.27 3.75 13.08
CA ALA A 226 -19.30 4.18 14.08
C ALA A 226 -19.89 4.05 15.49
N THR A 227 -21.13 4.51 15.70
CA THR A 227 -21.84 4.37 16.98
C THR A 227 -22.10 2.91 17.34
N TYR A 228 -22.59 2.11 16.41
CA TYR A 228 -22.89 0.68 16.66
C TYR A 228 -21.62 -0.13 16.98
N LEU A 229 -20.54 0.14 16.27
CA LEU A 229 -19.25 -0.55 16.45
C LEU A 229 -18.41 0.06 17.58
N GLN A 230 -18.82 1.23 18.10
CA GLN A 230 -18.07 1.99 19.11
C GLN A 230 -16.64 2.35 18.65
N ILE A 231 -16.51 2.71 17.37
CA ILE A 231 -15.27 3.23 16.77
C ILE A 231 -15.38 4.74 16.59
N PRO A 232 -14.24 5.47 16.41
CA PRO A 232 -14.30 6.90 16.19
C PRO A 232 -15.08 7.25 14.92
N TYR A 233 -15.95 8.25 15.02
CA TYR A 233 -16.57 8.85 13.83
C TYR A 233 -15.69 9.98 13.32
N ILE A 234 -15.31 9.91 12.05
CA ILE A 234 -14.52 10.94 11.37
C ILE A 234 -15.29 11.40 10.13
N PRO A 235 -15.78 12.64 10.11
CA PRO A 235 -16.55 13.17 8.99
C PRO A 235 -15.75 13.16 7.68
N GLY A 236 -16.37 12.69 6.60
CA GLY A 236 -15.77 12.67 5.26
C GLY A 236 -14.75 11.56 4.99
N VAL A 237 -14.35 10.78 6.01
CA VAL A 237 -13.37 9.69 5.82
C VAL A 237 -13.91 8.55 4.96
N GLY A 238 -15.22 8.44 4.80
CA GLY A 238 -15.84 7.43 3.93
C GLY A 238 -15.33 7.46 2.49
N GLU A 239 -14.93 8.62 1.97
CA GLU A 239 -14.36 8.76 0.63
C GLU A 239 -13.04 7.98 0.44
N VAL A 240 -12.31 7.72 1.52
CA VAL A 240 -11.08 6.90 1.49
C VAL A 240 -11.37 5.48 1.00
N LEU A 241 -12.62 4.96 1.16
CA LEU A 241 -13.04 3.70 0.54
C LEU A 241 -12.81 3.70 -0.97
N ILE A 242 -13.07 4.84 -1.66
CA ILE A 242 -12.92 4.93 -3.11
C ILE A 242 -11.45 4.77 -3.51
N PHE A 243 -10.54 5.43 -2.78
CA PHE A 243 -9.10 5.27 -3.00
C PHE A 243 -8.63 3.84 -2.69
N ALA A 244 -9.05 3.27 -1.55
CA ALA A 244 -8.72 1.90 -1.18
C ALA A 244 -9.24 0.88 -2.22
N ALA A 245 -10.45 1.07 -2.74
CA ALA A 245 -11.02 0.24 -3.80
C ALA A 245 -10.25 0.39 -5.12
N SER A 246 -9.81 1.61 -5.46
CA SER A 246 -8.94 1.85 -6.63
C SER A 246 -7.60 1.11 -6.50
N LEU A 247 -7.01 1.11 -5.29
CA LEU A 247 -5.79 0.34 -5.00
C LEU A 247 -6.04 -1.16 -5.15
N VAL A 248 -7.16 -1.67 -4.64
CA VAL A 248 -7.54 -3.08 -4.80
C VAL A 248 -7.67 -3.44 -6.29
N GLY A 249 -8.38 -2.64 -7.08
CA GLY A 249 -8.55 -2.88 -8.51
C GLY A 249 -7.24 -2.83 -9.29
N ALA A 250 -6.43 -1.79 -9.07
CA ALA A 250 -5.12 -1.64 -9.71
C ALA A 250 -4.16 -2.75 -9.30
N GLY A 251 -4.16 -3.12 -8.02
CA GLY A 251 -3.33 -4.20 -7.48
C GLY A 251 -3.68 -5.56 -8.05
N LEU A 252 -4.97 -5.90 -8.17
CA LEU A 252 -5.44 -7.14 -8.81
C LEU A 252 -5.10 -7.15 -10.31
N GLY A 253 -5.27 -6.01 -11.00
CA GLY A 253 -4.88 -5.89 -12.40
C GLY A 253 -3.37 -6.01 -12.63
N PHE A 254 -2.56 -5.50 -11.71
CA PHE A 254 -1.11 -5.71 -11.75
C PHE A 254 -0.74 -7.16 -11.43
N LEU A 255 -1.38 -7.79 -10.45
CA LEU A 255 -1.15 -9.19 -10.07
C LEU A 255 -1.39 -10.14 -11.24
N TRP A 256 -2.30 -9.82 -12.17
CA TRP A 256 -2.52 -10.59 -13.39
C TRP A 256 -1.24 -10.82 -14.19
N PHE A 257 -0.36 -9.81 -14.21
CA PHE A 257 0.93 -9.88 -14.92
C PHE A 257 2.11 -10.22 -14.00
N ASN A 258 1.98 -9.98 -12.69
CA ASN A 258 3.05 -10.19 -11.71
C ASN A 258 2.94 -11.55 -10.99
N SER A 259 1.86 -12.34 -11.22
CA SER A 259 1.76 -13.69 -10.68
C SER A 259 2.85 -14.61 -11.26
N TYR A 260 3.28 -15.58 -10.45
CA TYR A 260 4.36 -16.51 -10.86
C TYR A 260 3.98 -17.38 -12.08
N PRO A 261 4.83 -17.46 -13.13
CA PRO A 261 6.05 -16.68 -13.36
C PRO A 261 5.74 -15.27 -13.86
N ALA A 262 6.33 -14.26 -13.21
CA ALA A 262 6.00 -12.86 -13.48
C ALA A 262 6.43 -12.38 -14.87
N GLN A 263 5.55 -11.66 -15.54
CA GLN A 263 5.82 -10.96 -16.80
C GLN A 263 6.42 -9.56 -16.58
N VAL A 264 6.21 -8.99 -15.39
CA VAL A 264 6.71 -7.68 -14.99
C VAL A 264 6.87 -7.61 -13.48
N PHE A 265 7.93 -6.96 -13.00
CA PHE A 265 8.14 -6.68 -11.59
C PHE A 265 7.63 -5.30 -11.20
N MET A 266 7.24 -5.17 -9.91
CA MET A 266 6.67 -3.95 -9.36
C MET A 266 7.69 -2.79 -9.37
N GLY A 267 8.90 -3.07 -8.90
CA GLY A 267 9.94 -2.08 -8.67
C GLY A 267 9.66 -1.18 -7.46
N ASP A 268 10.66 -0.35 -7.13
CA ASP A 268 10.56 0.59 -6.01
C ASP A 268 9.43 1.61 -6.23
N VAL A 269 9.12 1.95 -7.50
CA VAL A 269 8.00 2.85 -7.86
C VAL A 269 6.66 2.37 -7.31
N GLY A 270 6.35 1.08 -7.41
CA GLY A 270 5.10 0.53 -6.91
C GLY A 270 5.15 0.21 -5.43
N ALA A 271 6.21 -0.46 -4.99
CA ALA A 271 6.33 -0.96 -3.63
C ALA A 271 6.30 0.17 -2.60
N LEU A 272 7.06 1.25 -2.81
CA LEU A 272 7.07 2.41 -1.92
C LEU A 272 5.74 3.14 -1.90
N ALA A 273 5.11 3.32 -3.07
CA ALA A 273 3.83 4.02 -3.20
C ALA A 273 2.70 3.28 -2.49
N ILE A 274 2.58 1.96 -2.71
CA ILE A 274 1.54 1.13 -2.09
C ILE A 274 1.71 1.12 -0.57
N GLY A 275 2.94 0.89 -0.09
CA GLY A 275 3.19 0.89 1.35
C GLY A 275 2.87 2.23 2.00
N ALA A 276 3.26 3.35 1.38
CA ALA A 276 2.90 4.69 1.86
C ALA A 276 1.37 4.92 1.83
N SER A 277 0.69 4.44 0.79
CA SER A 277 -0.78 4.50 0.70
C SER A 277 -1.45 3.78 1.87
N LEU A 278 -1.05 2.54 2.15
CA LEU A 278 -1.58 1.75 3.28
C LEU A 278 -1.34 2.44 4.62
N GLY A 279 -0.11 2.94 4.84
CA GLY A 279 0.23 3.69 6.05
C GLY A 279 -0.60 4.96 6.19
N THR A 280 -0.77 5.73 5.10
CA THR A 280 -1.55 6.97 5.11
C THR A 280 -3.04 6.70 5.35
N ILE A 281 -3.62 5.65 4.72
CA ILE A 281 -5.01 5.25 4.98
C ILE A 281 -5.17 4.91 6.47
N ALA A 282 -4.27 4.09 7.04
CA ALA A 282 -4.37 3.69 8.44
C ALA A 282 -4.32 4.88 9.40
N VAL A 283 -3.46 5.88 9.12
CA VAL A 283 -3.41 7.14 9.90
C VAL A 283 -4.71 7.92 9.76
N ILE A 284 -5.30 8.01 8.57
CA ILE A 284 -6.58 8.71 8.34
C ILE A 284 -7.73 8.03 9.09
N VAL A 285 -7.84 6.70 9.03
CA VAL A 285 -8.92 5.94 9.67
C VAL A 285 -8.63 5.61 11.14
N ARG A 286 -7.50 6.05 11.69
CA ARG A 286 -7.03 5.83 13.08
C ARG A 286 -6.91 4.34 13.43
N GLN A 287 -6.39 3.54 12.52
CA GLN A 287 -6.22 2.09 12.65
C GLN A 287 -4.74 1.66 12.49
N GLU A 288 -3.83 2.43 13.02
CA GLU A 288 -2.39 2.21 12.87
C GLU A 288 -1.94 0.91 13.52
N ILE A 289 -2.45 0.61 14.72
CA ILE A 289 -2.14 -0.65 15.43
C ILE A 289 -2.80 -1.82 14.72
N VAL A 290 -4.01 -1.63 14.17
CA VAL A 290 -4.68 -2.67 13.37
C VAL A 290 -3.92 -2.92 12.07
N LEU A 291 -3.37 -1.88 11.42
CA LEU A 291 -2.49 -2.05 10.26
C LEU A 291 -1.26 -2.91 10.62
N PHE A 292 -0.67 -2.72 11.80
CA PHE A 292 0.46 -3.56 12.27
C PHE A 292 0.06 -5.05 12.35
N ILE A 293 -1.19 -5.35 12.76
CA ILE A 293 -1.72 -6.72 12.80
C ILE A 293 -1.99 -7.22 11.37
N MET A 294 -2.80 -6.49 10.58
CA MET A 294 -3.17 -6.91 9.22
C MET A 294 -1.97 -7.02 8.28
N GLY A 295 -1.02 -6.11 8.42
CA GLY A 295 0.24 -6.07 7.70
C GLY A 295 1.34 -6.94 8.30
N GLY A 296 1.01 -7.89 9.18
CA GLY A 296 2.00 -8.66 9.94
C GLY A 296 3.00 -9.43 9.08
N VAL A 297 2.67 -9.76 7.84
CA VAL A 297 3.66 -10.32 6.90
C VAL A 297 4.72 -9.28 6.56
N PHE A 298 4.35 -8.04 6.26
CA PHE A 298 5.31 -6.94 6.02
C PHE A 298 6.16 -6.65 7.24
N VAL A 299 5.54 -6.71 8.43
CA VAL A 299 6.25 -6.58 9.71
C VAL A 299 7.26 -7.71 9.89
N LEU A 300 6.85 -8.97 9.66
CA LEU A 300 7.71 -10.16 9.79
C LEU A 300 8.93 -10.06 8.85
N GLU A 301 8.72 -9.67 7.60
CA GLU A 301 9.80 -9.47 6.64
C GLU A 301 10.78 -8.40 7.12
N THR A 302 10.28 -7.25 7.54
CA THR A 302 11.11 -6.15 8.04
C THR A 302 11.87 -6.52 9.31
N VAL A 303 11.18 -7.12 10.29
CA VAL A 303 11.81 -7.57 11.55
C VAL A 303 12.87 -8.62 11.28
N SER A 304 12.66 -9.53 10.34
CA SER A 304 13.67 -10.54 9.96
C SER A 304 14.97 -9.90 9.46
N VAL A 305 14.88 -8.81 8.67
CA VAL A 305 16.05 -8.04 8.21
C VAL A 305 16.72 -7.33 9.38
N MET A 306 15.95 -6.68 10.25
CA MET A 306 16.49 -5.97 11.41
C MET A 306 17.24 -6.93 12.34
N LEU A 307 16.66 -8.08 12.66
CA LEU A 307 17.27 -9.11 13.50
C LEU A 307 18.52 -9.71 12.86
N GLN A 308 18.49 -9.98 11.55
CA GLN A 308 19.65 -10.45 10.80
C GLN A 308 20.83 -9.50 10.87
N VAL A 309 20.56 -8.20 10.63
CA VAL A 309 21.60 -7.14 10.65
C VAL A 309 22.13 -6.96 12.07
N ALA A 310 21.27 -6.94 13.08
CA ALA A 310 21.65 -6.82 14.47
C ALA A 310 22.52 -8.01 14.92
N SER A 311 22.08 -9.24 14.65
CA SER A 311 22.83 -10.46 14.96
C SER A 311 24.21 -10.44 14.31
N PHE A 312 24.28 -10.12 13.01
CA PHE A 312 25.55 -10.11 12.28
C PHE A 312 26.52 -9.03 12.81
N LYS A 313 26.01 -7.83 13.13
CA LYS A 313 26.84 -6.74 13.70
C LYS A 313 27.33 -7.05 15.12
N LEU A 314 26.50 -7.70 15.94
CA LEU A 314 26.84 -7.97 17.36
C LEU A 314 27.64 -9.26 17.55
N THR A 315 27.38 -10.29 16.76
CA THR A 315 27.94 -11.64 16.98
C THR A 315 28.77 -12.19 15.81
N GLY A 316 28.79 -11.51 14.65
CA GLY A 316 29.39 -12.01 13.42
C GLY A 316 28.64 -13.22 12.79
N ARG A 317 27.49 -13.63 13.35
CA ARG A 317 26.74 -14.80 12.91
C ARG A 317 25.41 -14.41 12.28
N ARG A 318 25.01 -15.14 11.24
CA ARG A 318 23.69 -15.01 10.61
C ARG A 318 22.65 -15.75 11.42
N LEU A 319 21.51 -15.10 11.71
CA LEU A 319 20.36 -15.71 12.39
C LEU A 319 19.55 -16.57 11.40
N PHE A 320 19.27 -16.02 10.22
CA PHE A 320 18.59 -16.68 9.12
C PHE A 320 19.58 -17.05 8.01
N ARG A 321 19.26 -18.04 7.17
CA ARG A 321 20.06 -18.36 5.98
C ARG A 321 20.22 -17.16 5.08
N MET A 322 19.14 -16.40 4.90
CA MET A 322 19.08 -15.11 4.20
C MET A 322 17.90 -14.32 4.76
N ALA A 323 17.95 -13.00 4.71
CA ALA A 323 16.86 -12.08 5.01
C ALA A 323 16.62 -11.17 3.79
N PRO A 324 15.39 -10.75 3.49
CA PRO A 324 14.15 -11.01 4.24
C PRO A 324 13.77 -12.50 4.33
N ILE A 325 12.78 -12.84 5.21
CA ILE A 325 12.56 -14.24 5.64
C ILE A 325 12.01 -15.15 4.53
N HIS A 326 11.37 -14.62 3.49
CA HIS A 326 10.95 -15.42 2.33
C HIS A 326 12.14 -16.14 1.69
N HIS A 327 13.30 -15.49 1.54
CA HIS A 327 14.52 -16.12 1.01
C HIS A 327 15.07 -17.24 1.92
N HIS A 328 14.84 -17.13 3.24
CA HIS A 328 15.20 -18.21 4.15
C HIS A 328 14.46 -19.51 3.83
N PHE A 329 13.17 -19.41 3.48
CA PHE A 329 12.36 -20.58 3.10
C PHE A 329 12.75 -21.13 1.72
N GLU A 330 13.08 -20.27 0.76
CA GLU A 330 13.63 -20.72 -0.54
C GLU A 330 14.93 -21.51 -0.34
N LEU A 331 15.87 -20.98 0.46
CA LEU A 331 17.12 -21.65 0.79
C LEU A 331 16.95 -22.91 1.67
N LYS A 332 15.77 -23.13 2.24
CA LYS A 332 15.35 -24.41 2.85
C LYS A 332 14.82 -25.41 1.82
N GLY A 333 14.69 -25.03 0.55
CA GLY A 333 14.21 -25.91 -0.52
C GLY A 333 12.70 -25.82 -0.77
N TRP A 334 12.00 -24.78 -0.27
CA TRP A 334 10.62 -24.57 -0.65
C TRP A 334 10.54 -23.96 -2.05
N ALA A 335 9.66 -24.50 -2.89
CA ALA A 335 9.38 -23.88 -4.18
C ALA A 335 8.76 -22.49 -4.00
N GLU A 336 9.16 -21.53 -4.83
CA GLU A 336 8.70 -20.14 -4.78
C GLU A 336 7.16 -19.99 -4.71
N PRO A 337 6.34 -20.65 -5.57
CA PRO A 337 4.89 -20.56 -5.46
C PRO A 337 4.34 -21.03 -4.11
N LYS A 338 5.01 -22.00 -3.47
CA LYS A 338 4.62 -22.51 -2.15
C LYS A 338 4.87 -21.47 -1.05
N VAL A 339 5.96 -20.70 -1.14
CA VAL A 339 6.24 -19.58 -0.22
C VAL A 339 5.17 -18.53 -0.40
N ILE A 340 4.94 -18.08 -1.64
CA ILE A 340 3.98 -17.03 -2.01
C ILE A 340 2.59 -17.34 -1.46
N VAL A 341 2.03 -18.51 -1.80
CA VAL A 341 0.67 -18.89 -1.40
C VAL A 341 0.53 -19.01 0.13
N ARG A 342 1.54 -19.53 0.82
CA ARG A 342 1.52 -19.62 2.29
C ARG A 342 1.53 -18.24 2.94
N PHE A 343 2.30 -17.29 2.42
CA PHE A 343 2.33 -15.93 2.92
C PHE A 343 1.00 -15.20 2.63
N TRP A 344 0.35 -15.47 1.50
CA TRP A 344 -1.01 -14.98 1.23
C TRP A 344 -2.03 -15.51 2.24
N ILE A 345 -1.96 -16.81 2.57
CA ILE A 345 -2.86 -17.41 3.57
C ILE A 345 -2.63 -16.79 4.95
N ILE A 346 -1.37 -16.59 5.35
CA ILE A 346 -1.04 -15.91 6.61
C ILE A 346 -1.58 -14.48 6.60
N SER A 347 -1.37 -13.72 5.51
CA SER A 347 -1.89 -12.36 5.36
C SER A 347 -3.41 -12.33 5.46
N PHE A 348 -4.10 -13.27 4.83
CA PHE A 348 -5.56 -13.36 4.90
C PHE A 348 -6.05 -13.58 6.34
N VAL A 349 -5.43 -14.51 7.07
CA VAL A 349 -5.75 -14.75 8.48
C VAL A 349 -5.51 -13.51 9.34
N LEU A 350 -4.40 -12.80 9.13
CA LEU A 350 -4.09 -11.57 9.85
C LEU A 350 -5.06 -10.43 9.52
N VAL A 351 -5.50 -10.33 8.27
CA VAL A 351 -6.54 -9.38 7.85
C VAL A 351 -7.88 -9.69 8.52
N LEU A 352 -8.27 -10.96 8.60
CA LEU A 352 -9.48 -11.37 9.34
C LEU A 352 -9.36 -11.04 10.83
N ALA A 353 -8.20 -11.27 11.45
CA ALA A 353 -7.93 -10.88 12.83
C ALA A 353 -8.05 -9.35 13.03
N GLY A 354 -7.53 -8.56 12.09
CA GLY A 354 -7.70 -7.10 12.10
C GLY A 354 -9.16 -6.67 11.95
N LEU A 355 -9.90 -7.25 11.00
CA LEU A 355 -11.33 -6.97 10.83
C LEU A 355 -12.16 -7.38 12.05
N ALA A 356 -11.80 -8.45 12.75
CA ALA A 356 -12.47 -8.86 13.97
C ALA A 356 -12.41 -7.77 15.06
N THR A 357 -11.37 -6.93 15.08
CA THR A 357 -11.26 -5.80 16.01
C THR A 357 -12.39 -4.77 15.86
N LEU A 358 -13.09 -4.71 14.71
CA LEU A 358 -14.25 -3.84 14.54
C LEU A 358 -15.35 -4.13 15.59
N LYS A 359 -15.50 -5.38 16.01
CA LYS A 359 -16.55 -5.77 16.95
C LYS A 359 -16.01 -6.26 18.30
N ILE A 360 -14.82 -6.85 18.33
CA ILE A 360 -14.16 -7.30 19.56
C ILE A 360 -13.46 -6.09 20.20
N ARG A 361 -14.20 -5.33 20.97
CA ARG A 361 -13.69 -4.18 21.71
C ARG A 361 -14.29 -4.16 23.11
#